data_673e29e3ecc37805e379bc157769a330
#
_entry.id   673e29e3ecc37805e379bc157769a330
#
_cell.length_a   1.000
_cell.length_b   1.000
_cell.length_c   1.000
_cell.angle_alpha   90.00
_cell.angle_beta   90.00
_cell.angle_gamma   90.00
#
_symmetry.space_group_name_H-M   'P 1'
#
loop_
_entity.id
_entity.type
_entity.pdbx_description
1 polymer ?
#
loop_
_entity_poly.entity_id
_entity_poly.type
_entity_poly.pdbx_seq_one_letter_code
_entity_poly.pdbx_strand_id
1 'polypeptide(L)'
;GGAAELAEQLQTHRCPGALRPGCRAATPARVTVRRGERTFEIALRPLYDEQARRMRLGFRFSPDGPRRSLPFADSVQTAASNFWFVARETALLPLRLLDAEKRREISGVVGGYEVTRRTIVVDAADAIPIIAVISLSLAIVNLFPFLPLDGGHIFWALVEKVRRKPVRAAVMERSGAIGFALVLMLFLIGLTNDIGRLTNEGFQVR
;
A
#
# COMPACT_ATOMS: atom_id res chain seq x y z
N GLY A 1 -4.39 6.39 -24.62
CA GLY A 1 -3.81 5.15 -24.19
C GLY A 1 -3.23 5.26 -22.79
N GLY A 2 -3.79 4.51 -21.85
CA GLY A 2 -3.29 4.48 -20.47
C GLY A 2 -2.29 3.34 -20.26
N ALA A 3 -1.63 3.32 -19.09
CA ALA A 3 -0.69 2.27 -18.71
C ALA A 3 -1.34 0.87 -18.73
N ALA A 4 -2.63 0.77 -18.41
CA ALA A 4 -3.39 -0.48 -18.44
C ALA A 4 -3.55 -1.03 -19.87
N GLU A 5 -3.90 -0.17 -20.83
CA GLU A 5 -4.08 -0.53 -22.22
C GLU A 5 -2.75 -1.01 -22.86
N LEU A 6 -1.65 -0.30 -22.55
CA LEU A 6 -0.33 -0.74 -22.99
C LEU A 6 0.05 -2.09 -22.37
N ALA A 7 -0.24 -2.29 -21.09
CA ALA A 7 0.04 -3.56 -20.42
C ALA A 7 -0.75 -4.72 -21.05
N GLU A 8 -2.00 -4.49 -21.46
CA GLU A 8 -2.83 -5.48 -22.14
C GLU A 8 -2.27 -5.80 -23.54
N GLN A 9 -1.93 -4.78 -24.32
CA GLN A 9 -1.32 -4.96 -25.65
C GLN A 9 -0.01 -5.74 -25.57
N LEU A 10 0.82 -5.52 -24.55
CA LEU A 10 2.05 -6.26 -24.37
C LEU A 10 1.87 -7.77 -24.17
N GLN A 11 0.71 -8.22 -23.66
CA GLN A 11 0.43 -9.65 -23.48
C GLN A 11 0.19 -10.38 -24.82
N THR A 12 -0.04 -9.67 -25.90
CA THR A 12 -0.14 -10.26 -27.24
C THR A 12 1.21 -10.72 -27.78
N HIS A 13 2.30 -10.15 -27.26
CA HIS A 13 3.66 -10.53 -27.64
C HIS A 13 4.13 -11.72 -26.81
N ARG A 14 4.35 -12.87 -27.45
CA ARG A 14 4.71 -14.12 -26.79
C ARG A 14 6.17 -14.50 -27.01
N CYS A 15 6.70 -15.29 -26.09
CA CYS A 15 8.02 -15.91 -26.22
C CYS A 15 8.01 -16.97 -27.34
N PRO A 16 9.10 -17.16 -28.09
CA PRO A 16 9.25 -18.28 -29.00
C PRO A 16 9.48 -19.57 -28.19
N GLY A 17 8.43 -20.35 -27.89
CA GLY A 17 8.50 -21.57 -27.13
C GLY A 17 7.96 -21.46 -25.70
N ALA A 18 8.48 -22.30 -24.77
CA ALA A 18 8.03 -22.30 -23.38
C ALA A 18 8.35 -20.99 -22.66
N LEU A 19 7.42 -20.50 -21.84
CA LEU A 19 7.62 -19.35 -20.97
C LEU A 19 8.73 -19.65 -19.96
N ARG A 20 9.85 -18.95 -20.06
CA ARG A 20 10.98 -19.06 -19.14
C ARG A 20 11.29 -17.65 -18.59
N PRO A 21 11.80 -17.54 -17.34
CA PRO A 21 12.21 -16.26 -16.79
C PRO A 21 13.13 -15.51 -17.75
N GLY A 22 12.84 -14.23 -18.00
CA GLY A 22 13.64 -13.37 -18.87
C GLY A 22 13.57 -13.70 -20.36
N CYS A 23 12.69 -14.58 -20.82
CA CYS A 23 12.55 -14.82 -22.26
C CYS A 23 12.05 -13.56 -22.98
N ARG A 24 12.61 -13.28 -24.17
CA ARG A 24 12.23 -12.15 -25.01
C ARG A 24 11.13 -12.54 -25.99
N ALA A 25 10.18 -11.62 -26.19
CA ALA A 25 9.13 -11.85 -27.19
C ALA A 25 9.70 -12.06 -28.60
N ALA A 26 9.06 -12.94 -29.37
CA ALA A 26 9.43 -13.18 -30.76
C ALA A 26 9.24 -11.94 -31.63
N THR A 27 8.17 -11.18 -31.37
CA THR A 27 7.84 -9.96 -32.11
C THR A 27 8.14 -8.72 -31.27
N PRO A 28 8.76 -7.66 -31.88
CA PRO A 28 8.94 -6.40 -31.17
C PRO A 28 7.63 -5.64 -31.03
N ALA A 29 7.42 -5.02 -29.87
CA ALA A 29 6.36 -4.05 -29.66
C ALA A 29 6.82 -2.66 -30.14
N ARG A 30 6.02 -2.01 -30.96
CA ARG A 30 6.28 -0.63 -31.40
C ARG A 30 5.61 0.32 -30.43
N VAL A 31 6.42 1.14 -29.78
CA VAL A 31 5.95 2.12 -28.79
C VAL A 31 6.22 3.51 -29.30
N THR A 32 5.18 4.31 -29.42
CA THR A 32 5.28 5.71 -29.78
C THR A 32 5.51 6.54 -28.52
N VAL A 33 6.68 7.15 -28.42
CA VAL A 33 7.08 7.99 -27.27
C VAL A 33 7.13 9.45 -27.71
N ARG A 34 6.46 10.32 -26.98
CA ARG A 34 6.53 11.76 -27.16
C ARG A 34 7.50 12.37 -26.14
N ARG A 35 8.53 13.04 -26.61
CA ARG A 35 9.48 13.78 -25.77
C ARG A 35 9.48 15.26 -26.18
N GLY A 36 8.81 16.08 -25.37
CA GLY A 36 8.50 17.46 -25.76
C GLY A 36 7.55 17.49 -26.96
N GLU A 37 7.94 18.20 -28.02
CA GLU A 37 7.17 18.26 -29.26
C GLU A 37 7.52 17.16 -30.28
N ARG A 38 8.55 16.39 -30.02
CA ARG A 38 9.01 15.35 -30.95
C ARG A 38 8.41 14.00 -30.58
N THR A 39 7.96 13.28 -31.58
CA THR A 39 7.41 11.91 -31.44
C THR A 39 8.40 10.93 -32.08
N PHE A 40 8.71 9.87 -31.34
CA PHE A 40 9.63 8.81 -31.78
C PHE A 40 8.89 7.47 -31.71
N GLU A 41 9.12 6.63 -32.70
CA GLU A 41 8.71 5.24 -32.67
C GLU A 41 9.91 4.38 -32.28
N ILE A 42 9.77 3.61 -31.22
CA ILE A 42 10.83 2.74 -30.70
C ILE A 42 10.32 1.31 -30.72
N ALA A 43 11.08 0.42 -31.37
CA ALA A 43 10.78 -1.01 -31.35
C ALA A 43 11.50 -1.67 -30.16
N LEU A 44 10.74 -2.16 -29.20
CA LEU A 44 11.24 -2.82 -27.99
C LEU A 44 10.74 -4.26 -27.94
N ARG A 45 11.58 -5.19 -27.49
CA ARG A 45 11.17 -6.59 -27.28
C ARG A 45 10.77 -6.80 -25.82
N PRO A 46 9.49 -7.11 -25.54
CA PRO A 46 9.05 -7.42 -24.20
C PRO A 46 9.81 -8.62 -23.62
N LEU A 47 10.04 -8.58 -22.30
CA LEU A 47 10.63 -9.65 -21.51
C LEU A 47 9.55 -10.27 -20.62
N TYR A 48 9.57 -11.59 -20.48
CA TYR A 48 8.67 -12.26 -19.54
C TYR A 48 9.22 -12.10 -18.12
N ASP A 49 8.39 -11.54 -17.25
CA ASP A 49 8.64 -11.38 -15.83
C ASP A 49 7.88 -12.49 -15.08
N GLU A 50 8.63 -13.40 -14.48
CA GLU A 50 8.06 -14.56 -13.77
C GLU A 50 7.29 -14.14 -12.51
N GLN A 51 7.78 -13.14 -11.79
CA GLN A 51 7.14 -12.64 -10.57
C GLN A 51 5.79 -11.98 -10.87
N ALA A 52 5.74 -11.19 -11.96
CA ALA A 52 4.52 -10.54 -12.41
C ALA A 52 3.67 -11.45 -13.31
N ARG A 53 4.16 -12.63 -13.72
CA ARG A 53 3.55 -13.56 -14.67
C ARG A 53 3.05 -12.89 -15.95
N ARG A 54 3.80 -11.89 -16.45
CA ARG A 54 3.40 -11.10 -17.62
C ARG A 54 4.59 -10.58 -18.41
N MET A 55 4.32 -10.19 -19.67
CA MET A 55 5.31 -9.54 -20.52
C MET A 55 5.49 -8.08 -20.09
N ARG A 56 6.75 -7.59 -20.01
CA ARG A 56 7.11 -6.22 -19.61
C ARG A 56 8.18 -5.64 -20.54
N LEU A 57 8.19 -4.32 -20.69
CA LEU A 57 9.19 -3.61 -21.50
C LEU A 57 10.42 -3.12 -20.71
N GLY A 58 10.51 -3.45 -19.41
CA GLY A 58 11.68 -3.07 -18.60
C GLY A 58 11.73 -1.59 -18.17
N PHE A 59 10.72 -0.79 -18.50
CA PHE A 59 10.56 0.56 -17.94
C PHE A 59 9.36 0.59 -16.99
N ARG A 60 9.41 1.49 -16.03
CA ARG A 60 8.29 1.78 -15.15
C ARG A 60 7.64 3.07 -15.62
N PHE A 61 6.31 3.12 -15.55
CA PHE A 61 5.63 4.39 -15.63
C PHE A 61 5.96 5.15 -14.35
N SER A 62 6.60 6.31 -14.49
CA SER A 62 6.72 7.23 -13.38
C SER A 62 5.33 7.85 -13.15
N PRO A 63 4.87 7.96 -11.91
CA PRO A 63 3.71 8.78 -11.59
C PRO A 63 3.94 10.28 -11.89
N ASP A 64 5.18 10.66 -12.23
CA ASP A 64 5.61 12.03 -12.51
C ASP A 64 5.15 12.57 -13.89
N GLY A 65 3.93 12.27 -14.25
CA GLY A 65 3.24 13.03 -15.29
C GLY A 65 3.03 14.48 -14.81
N PRO A 66 2.85 15.45 -15.74
CA PRO A 66 2.58 16.83 -15.33
C PRO A 66 1.42 16.86 -14.34
N ARG A 67 1.67 17.42 -13.16
CA ARG A 67 0.63 17.58 -12.13
C ARG A 67 -0.54 18.31 -12.77
N ARG A 68 -1.66 17.62 -12.91
CA ARG A 68 -2.89 18.24 -13.39
C ARG A 68 -3.57 18.91 -12.19
N SER A 69 -3.78 20.21 -12.29
CA SER A 69 -4.70 20.89 -11.36
C SER A 69 -6.12 20.39 -11.64
N LEU A 70 -6.70 19.74 -10.66
CA LEU A 70 -8.11 19.35 -10.72
C LEU A 70 -8.99 20.55 -10.31
N PRO A 71 -10.19 20.69 -10.86
CA PRO A 71 -11.20 21.59 -10.31
C PRO A 71 -11.41 21.33 -8.82
N PHE A 72 -11.77 22.35 -8.05
CA PHE A 72 -11.93 22.24 -6.60
C PHE A 72 -12.90 21.12 -6.19
N ALA A 73 -14.04 21.01 -6.88
CA ALA A 73 -15.04 19.97 -6.60
C ALA A 73 -14.46 18.54 -6.78
N ASP A 74 -13.73 18.31 -7.88
CA ASP A 74 -13.12 17.02 -8.17
C ASP A 74 -12.01 16.69 -7.16
N SER A 75 -11.28 17.70 -6.71
CA SER A 75 -10.26 17.55 -5.66
C SER A 75 -10.86 17.13 -4.33
N VAL A 76 -11.98 17.76 -3.93
CA VAL A 76 -12.72 17.39 -2.70
C VAL A 76 -13.26 15.98 -2.79
N GLN A 77 -13.89 15.63 -3.92
CA GLN A 77 -14.41 14.27 -4.14
C GLN A 77 -13.29 13.21 -4.08
N THR A 78 -12.16 13.48 -4.73
CA THR A 78 -11.01 12.59 -4.72
C THR A 78 -10.44 12.43 -3.31
N ALA A 79 -10.30 13.54 -2.57
CA ALA A 79 -9.84 13.50 -1.18
C ALA A 79 -10.79 12.71 -0.27
N ALA A 80 -12.11 12.92 -0.42
CA ALA A 80 -13.12 12.19 0.36
C ALA A 80 -13.12 10.69 0.05
N SER A 81 -12.98 10.31 -1.23
CA SER A 81 -12.91 8.90 -1.62
C SER A 81 -11.65 8.22 -1.10
N ASN A 82 -10.50 8.90 -1.18
CA ASN A 82 -9.24 8.40 -0.64
C ASN A 82 -9.29 8.28 0.90
N PHE A 83 -9.86 9.29 1.58
CA PHE A 83 -10.08 9.24 3.02
C PHE A 83 -10.91 8.02 3.41
N TRP A 84 -12.05 7.82 2.75
CA TRP A 84 -12.94 6.68 3.02
C TRP A 84 -12.26 5.34 2.72
N PHE A 85 -11.52 5.25 1.63
CA PHE A 85 -10.75 4.06 1.28
C PHE A 85 -9.74 3.71 2.39
N VAL A 86 -8.89 4.66 2.79
CA VAL A 86 -7.89 4.44 3.85
C VAL A 86 -8.55 4.10 5.18
N ALA A 87 -9.62 4.81 5.54
CA ALA A 87 -10.36 4.57 6.77
C ALA A 87 -10.93 3.16 6.83
N ARG A 88 -11.59 2.72 5.76
CA ARG A 88 -12.15 1.37 5.65
C ARG A 88 -11.08 0.29 5.71
N GLU A 89 -10.00 0.46 4.93
CA GLU A 89 -8.92 -0.50 4.86
C GLU A 89 -8.22 -0.66 6.21
N THR A 90 -8.00 0.45 6.93
CA THR A 90 -7.41 0.44 8.27
C THR A 90 -8.37 -0.18 9.30
N ALA A 91 -9.66 0.14 9.25
CA ALA A 91 -10.64 -0.44 10.16
C ALA A 91 -10.82 -1.96 9.97
N LEU A 92 -10.57 -2.47 8.75
CA LEU A 92 -10.63 -3.90 8.43
C LEU A 92 -9.32 -4.67 8.72
N LEU A 93 -8.25 -4.00 9.14
CA LEU A 93 -6.98 -4.65 9.48
C LEU A 93 -7.11 -5.85 10.42
N PRO A 94 -7.89 -5.80 11.51
CA PRO A 94 -8.04 -6.96 12.40
C PRO A 94 -8.59 -8.20 11.68
N LEU A 95 -9.50 -8.01 10.73
CA LEU A 95 -10.07 -9.12 9.94
C LEU A 95 -9.04 -9.68 8.94
N ARG A 96 -8.16 -8.84 8.40
CA ARG A 96 -7.08 -9.27 7.50
C ARG A 96 -6.01 -10.10 8.20
N LEU A 97 -5.83 -9.92 9.50
CA LEU A 97 -4.92 -10.74 10.30
C LEU A 97 -5.35 -12.22 10.37
N LEU A 98 -6.62 -12.50 10.15
CA LEU A 98 -7.14 -13.88 10.11
C LEU A 98 -6.82 -14.59 8.80
N ASP A 99 -6.48 -13.85 7.74
CA ASP A 99 -6.16 -14.37 6.42
C ASP A 99 -4.64 -14.44 6.21
N ALA A 100 -4.12 -15.64 5.96
CA ALA A 100 -2.68 -15.88 5.84
C ALA A 100 -2.04 -15.16 4.64
N GLU A 101 -2.76 -15.02 3.53
CA GLU A 101 -2.25 -14.31 2.34
C GLU A 101 -2.21 -12.81 2.59
N LYS A 102 -3.27 -12.24 3.16
CA LYS A 102 -3.35 -10.81 3.47
C LYS A 102 -2.38 -10.38 4.56
N ARG A 103 -2.03 -11.28 5.50
CA ARG A 103 -0.98 -11.00 6.49
C ARG A 103 0.38 -10.71 5.86
N ARG A 104 0.72 -11.35 4.74
CA ARG A 104 1.98 -11.11 4.02
C ARG A 104 2.03 -9.76 3.32
N GLU A 105 0.87 -9.13 3.08
CA GLU A 105 0.77 -7.80 2.48
C GLU A 105 0.98 -6.68 3.49
N ILE A 106 0.84 -6.98 4.79
CA ILE A 106 1.00 -6.00 5.86
C ILE A 106 2.46 -5.54 5.89
N SER A 107 2.65 -4.26 5.65
CA SER A 107 3.94 -3.58 5.79
C SER A 107 4.07 -3.03 7.20
N GLY A 108 5.23 -3.17 7.77
CA GLY A 108 5.56 -2.61 9.08
C GLY A 108 6.23 -1.24 8.98
N VAL A 109 6.87 -0.85 10.08
CA VAL A 109 7.54 0.46 10.21
C VAL A 109 8.69 0.62 9.22
N VAL A 110 9.44 -0.45 8.95
CA VAL A 110 10.60 -0.42 8.03
C VAL A 110 10.14 -0.21 6.59
N GLY A 111 9.08 -0.90 6.17
CA GLY A 111 8.49 -0.71 4.85
C GLY A 111 7.91 0.68 4.67
N GLY A 112 7.18 1.18 5.68
CA GLY A 112 6.66 2.54 5.69
C GLY A 112 7.77 3.59 5.57
N TYR A 113 8.87 3.43 6.31
CA TYR A 113 10.04 4.30 6.23
C TYR A 113 10.68 4.28 4.83
N GLU A 114 10.88 3.10 4.25
CA GLU A 114 11.54 2.97 2.94
C GLU A 114 10.68 3.57 1.81
N VAL A 115 9.36 3.36 1.84
CA VAL A 115 8.44 3.99 0.89
C VAL A 115 8.50 5.52 1.02
N THR A 116 8.40 6.04 2.24
CA THR A 116 8.46 7.48 2.51
C THR A 116 9.78 8.08 2.05
N ARG A 117 10.90 7.45 2.40
CA ARG A 117 12.23 7.88 2.00
C ARG A 117 12.39 7.95 0.49
N ARG A 118 11.97 6.91 -0.24
CA ARG A 118 12.05 6.88 -1.70
C ARG A 118 11.20 7.98 -2.34
N THR A 119 10.04 8.24 -1.80
CA THR A 119 9.14 9.27 -2.32
C THR A 119 9.73 10.67 -2.09
N ILE A 120 10.26 10.95 -0.89
CA ILE A 120 10.88 12.25 -0.58
C ILE A 120 12.09 12.54 -1.47
N VAL A 121 12.89 11.53 -1.80
CA VAL A 121 14.06 11.68 -2.67
C VAL A 121 13.66 12.06 -4.09
N VAL A 122 12.48 11.64 -4.55
CA VAL A 122 11.97 11.96 -5.90
C VAL A 122 11.30 13.35 -5.90
N ASP A 123 10.35 13.58 -5.01
CA ASP A 123 9.69 14.87 -4.82
C ASP A 123 9.22 15.00 -3.36
N ALA A 124 9.72 16.03 -2.67
CA ALA A 124 9.35 16.29 -1.28
C ALA A 124 7.85 16.59 -1.10
N ALA A 125 7.17 17.13 -2.11
CA ALA A 125 5.74 17.40 -2.04
C ALA A 125 4.90 16.12 -2.02
N ASP A 126 5.40 15.01 -2.57
CA ASP A 126 4.73 13.71 -2.54
C ASP A 126 4.79 13.05 -1.15
N ALA A 127 5.58 13.61 -0.21
CA ALA A 127 5.56 13.20 1.19
C ALA A 127 4.26 13.59 1.91
N ILE A 128 3.61 14.67 1.51
CA ILE A 128 2.38 15.17 2.15
C ILE A 128 1.25 14.13 2.15
N PRO A 129 0.90 13.52 1.01
CA PRO A 129 -0.09 12.44 0.99
C PRO A 129 0.29 11.24 1.88
N ILE A 130 1.55 10.87 1.92
CA ILE A 130 2.02 9.74 2.74
C ILE A 130 1.84 10.05 4.23
N ILE A 131 2.24 11.25 4.67
CA ILE A 131 2.06 11.69 6.06
C ILE A 131 0.57 11.73 6.41
N ALA A 132 -0.28 12.20 5.50
CA ALA A 132 -1.73 12.21 5.70
C ALA A 132 -2.30 10.80 5.87
N VAL A 133 -1.89 9.84 5.05
CA VAL A 133 -2.31 8.42 5.17
C VAL A 133 -1.84 7.82 6.49
N ILE A 134 -0.57 8.02 6.87
CA ILE A 134 -0.02 7.52 8.15
C ILE A 134 -0.80 8.11 9.32
N SER A 135 -1.01 9.43 9.34
CA SER A 135 -1.73 10.12 10.41
C SER A 135 -3.17 9.64 10.53
N LEU A 136 -3.87 9.48 9.40
CA LEU A 136 -5.24 8.97 9.38
C LEU A 136 -5.30 7.53 9.88
N SER A 137 -4.41 6.66 9.40
CA SER A 137 -4.35 5.26 9.83
C SER A 137 -4.07 5.15 11.33
N LEU A 138 -3.15 5.95 11.84
CA LEU A 138 -2.83 5.99 13.28
C LEU A 138 -4.03 6.47 14.10
N ALA A 139 -4.75 7.50 13.64
CA ALA A 139 -5.96 7.98 14.31
C ALA A 139 -7.03 6.89 14.39
N ILE A 140 -7.26 6.15 13.29
CA ILE A 140 -8.25 5.07 13.25
C ILE A 140 -7.84 3.90 14.14
N VAL A 141 -6.56 3.51 14.11
CA VAL A 141 -6.04 2.46 14.99
C VAL A 141 -6.22 2.85 16.46
N ASN A 142 -5.95 4.11 16.82
CA ASN A 142 -6.15 4.58 18.19
C ASN A 142 -7.61 4.60 18.64
N LEU A 143 -8.59 4.57 17.72
CA LEU A 143 -10.01 4.45 18.05
C LEU A 143 -10.46 3.01 18.32
N PHE A 144 -9.62 2.00 18.13
CA PHE A 144 -10.00 0.62 18.45
C PHE A 144 -10.27 0.43 19.96
N PRO A 145 -11.30 -0.37 20.31
CA PRO A 145 -11.77 -0.52 21.69
C PRO A 145 -10.85 -1.41 22.56
N PHE A 146 -9.53 -1.29 22.37
CA PHE A 146 -8.54 -2.07 23.10
C PHE A 146 -7.58 -1.15 23.85
N LEU A 147 -7.37 -1.41 25.14
CA LEU A 147 -6.27 -0.79 25.86
C LEU A 147 -4.93 -1.38 25.33
N PRO A 148 -3.85 -0.62 25.22
CA PRO A 148 -3.64 0.75 25.73
C PRO A 148 -4.00 1.87 24.75
N LEU A 149 -4.84 1.63 23.74
CA LEU A 149 -5.25 2.65 22.77
C LEU A 149 -6.32 3.58 23.34
N ASP A 150 -6.42 4.81 22.81
CA ASP A 150 -7.38 5.82 23.30
C ASP A 150 -8.84 5.35 23.19
N GLY A 151 -9.17 4.63 22.12
CA GLY A 151 -10.49 4.01 21.95
C GLY A 151 -10.84 3.00 23.05
N GLY A 152 -9.85 2.34 23.63
CA GLY A 152 -10.03 1.48 24.80
C GLY A 152 -10.47 2.26 26.04
N HIS A 153 -9.88 3.42 26.30
CA HIS A 153 -10.31 4.30 27.38
C HIS A 153 -11.74 4.81 27.18
N ILE A 154 -12.06 5.23 25.96
CA ILE A 154 -13.42 5.66 25.59
C ILE A 154 -14.41 4.50 25.77
N PHE A 155 -14.06 3.31 25.30
CA PHE A 155 -14.92 2.12 25.45
C PHE A 155 -15.23 1.81 26.91
N TRP A 156 -14.21 1.76 27.78
CA TRP A 156 -14.42 1.46 29.20
C TRP A 156 -15.19 2.56 29.92
N ALA A 157 -14.95 3.84 29.60
CA ALA A 157 -15.74 4.95 30.14
C ALA A 157 -17.23 4.85 29.75
N LEU A 158 -17.52 4.45 28.50
CA LEU A 158 -18.90 4.20 28.08
C LEU A 158 -19.53 3.00 28.81
N VAL A 159 -18.78 1.93 29.00
CA VAL A 159 -19.23 0.76 29.78
C VAL A 159 -19.57 1.15 31.22
N GLU A 160 -18.72 1.95 31.88
CA GLU A 160 -19.01 2.45 33.25
C GLU A 160 -20.24 3.34 33.28
N LYS A 161 -20.39 4.25 32.30
CA LYS A 161 -21.57 5.11 32.20
C LYS A 161 -22.86 4.33 32.03
N VAL A 162 -22.87 3.29 31.19
CA VAL A 162 -24.06 2.45 30.98
C VAL A 162 -24.35 1.59 32.21
N ARG A 163 -23.31 0.98 32.81
CA ARG A 163 -23.48 0.12 33.99
C ARG A 163 -23.72 0.89 35.29
N ARG A 164 -23.45 2.21 35.28
CA ARG A 164 -23.48 3.07 36.47
C ARG A 164 -22.63 2.55 37.64
N LYS A 165 -21.62 1.77 37.37
CA LYS A 165 -20.69 1.19 38.34
C LYS A 165 -19.28 1.17 37.75
N PRO A 166 -18.24 1.50 38.53
CA PRO A 166 -16.88 1.44 38.06
C PRO A 166 -16.47 0.01 37.65
N VAL A 167 -15.64 -0.11 36.64
CA VAL A 167 -15.04 -1.38 36.23
C VAL A 167 -13.88 -1.69 37.18
N ARG A 168 -13.76 -2.95 37.60
CA ARG A 168 -12.65 -3.38 38.46
C ARG A 168 -11.33 -3.19 37.77
N ALA A 169 -10.35 -2.63 38.48
CA ALA A 169 -9.00 -2.38 37.94
C ALA A 169 -8.37 -3.64 37.32
N ALA A 170 -8.53 -4.80 37.89
CA ALA A 170 -8.05 -6.07 37.37
C ALA A 170 -8.61 -6.42 35.97
N VAL A 171 -9.85 -5.99 35.64
CA VAL A 171 -10.43 -6.21 34.31
C VAL A 171 -9.79 -5.29 33.30
N MET A 172 -9.57 -4.02 33.66
CA MET A 172 -8.89 -3.03 32.80
C MET A 172 -7.44 -3.43 32.54
N GLU A 173 -6.72 -3.88 33.57
CA GLU A 173 -5.33 -4.35 33.47
C GLU A 173 -5.20 -5.57 32.54
N ARG A 174 -6.07 -6.57 32.69
CA ARG A 174 -6.10 -7.74 31.80
C ARG A 174 -6.43 -7.35 30.35
N SER A 175 -7.41 -6.45 30.18
CA SER A 175 -7.76 -5.93 28.85
C SER A 175 -6.58 -5.18 28.23
N GLY A 176 -5.85 -4.41 29.03
CA GLY A 176 -4.63 -3.72 28.60
C GLY A 176 -3.52 -4.69 28.16
N ALA A 177 -3.30 -5.76 28.93
CA ALA A 177 -2.32 -6.78 28.58
C ALA A 177 -2.67 -7.51 27.26
N ILE A 178 -3.94 -7.84 27.04
CA ILE A 178 -4.42 -8.46 25.82
C ILE A 178 -4.24 -7.49 24.64
N GLY A 179 -4.68 -6.23 24.80
CA GLY A 179 -4.53 -5.22 23.73
C GLY A 179 -3.07 -4.95 23.38
N PHE A 180 -2.19 -4.87 24.39
CA PHE A 180 -0.76 -4.73 24.17
C PHE A 180 -0.18 -5.92 23.41
N ALA A 181 -0.57 -7.15 23.77
CA ALA A 181 -0.12 -8.36 23.06
C ALA A 181 -0.58 -8.36 21.60
N LEU A 182 -1.79 -7.89 21.30
CA LEU A 182 -2.28 -7.75 19.92
C LEU A 182 -1.49 -6.73 19.12
N VAL A 183 -1.19 -5.57 19.70
CA VAL A 183 -0.36 -4.53 19.05
C VAL A 183 1.05 -5.05 18.81
N LEU A 184 1.64 -5.73 19.80
CA LEU A 184 2.97 -6.31 19.67
C LEU A 184 3.00 -7.40 18.58
N MET A 185 1.98 -8.25 18.51
CA MET A 185 1.86 -9.28 17.47
C MET A 185 1.77 -8.64 16.08
N LEU A 186 0.98 -7.59 15.92
CA LEU A 186 0.86 -6.85 14.65
C LEU A 186 2.19 -6.23 14.24
N PHE A 187 2.90 -5.63 15.20
CA PHE A 187 4.23 -5.06 14.97
C PHE A 187 5.24 -6.14 14.53
N LEU A 188 5.26 -7.29 15.18
CA LEU A 188 6.16 -8.39 14.83
C LEU A 188 5.84 -8.98 13.46
N ILE A 189 4.56 -9.12 13.08
CA ILE A 189 4.16 -9.57 11.74
C ILE A 189 4.65 -8.57 10.68
N GLY A 190 4.43 -7.27 10.89
CA GLY A 190 4.91 -6.24 9.97
C GLY A 190 6.44 -6.26 9.85
N LEU A 191 7.15 -6.34 10.97
CA LEU A 191 8.61 -6.37 11.00
C LEU A 191 9.18 -7.60 10.28
N THR A 192 8.63 -8.78 10.52
CA THR A 192 9.09 -10.02 9.85
C THR A 192 8.82 -9.98 8.34
N ASN A 193 7.68 -9.45 7.92
CA ASN A 193 7.38 -9.24 6.51
C ASN A 193 8.36 -8.25 5.86
N ASP A 194 8.67 -7.15 6.54
CA ASP A 194 9.59 -6.12 6.03
C ASP A 194 11.02 -6.68 5.90
N ILE A 195 11.51 -7.43 6.89
CA ILE A 195 12.82 -8.09 6.83
C ILE A 195 12.84 -9.08 5.67
N GLY A 196 11.79 -9.89 5.51
CA GLY A 196 11.69 -10.84 4.39
C GLY A 196 11.74 -10.14 3.02
N ARG A 197 11.13 -8.97 2.89
CA ARG A 197 11.20 -8.17 1.65
C ARG A 197 12.58 -7.57 1.41
N LEU A 198 13.28 -7.14 2.46
CA LEU A 198 14.63 -6.62 2.34
C LEU A 198 15.64 -7.69 1.91
N THR A 199 15.48 -8.93 2.40
CA THR A 199 16.43 -10.02 2.15
C THR A 199 16.20 -10.73 0.82
N ASN A 200 14.94 -10.83 0.35
CA ASN A 200 14.61 -11.67 -0.82
C ASN A 200 14.28 -10.89 -2.09
N GLU A 201 13.63 -9.74 -2.03
CA GLU A 201 13.05 -9.09 -3.22
C GLU A 201 13.22 -7.57 -3.28
N GLY A 202 13.66 -6.93 -2.21
CA GLY A 202 13.60 -5.48 -2.08
C GLY A 202 12.15 -4.95 -2.04
N PHE A 203 11.97 -3.68 -1.63
CA PHE A 203 10.67 -3.02 -1.64
C PHE A 203 10.26 -2.67 -3.07
N GLN A 204 9.40 -3.48 -3.69
CA GLN A 204 8.76 -3.12 -4.94
C GLN A 204 7.56 -2.21 -4.61
N VAL A 205 7.67 -0.93 -4.94
CA VAL A 205 6.54 -0.01 -4.95
C VAL A 205 5.65 -0.42 -6.12
N ARG A 206 4.47 -0.96 -5.81
CA ARG A 206 3.42 -1.26 -6.81
C ARG A 206 2.63 0.00 -7.12
#